data_d64636c7da4049dc55565501155f0165
#
_entry.id   d64636c7da4049dc55565501155f0165
#
_cell.length_a   1.000
_cell.length_b   1.000
_cell.length_c   1.000
_cell.angle_alpha   90.00
_cell.angle_beta   90.00
_cell.angle_gamma   90.00
#
_symmetry.space_group_name_H-M   'P 1'
#
loop_
_entity.id
_entity.type
_entity.pdbx_description
1 polymer ?
#
loop_
_entity_poly.entity_id
_entity_poly.type
_entity_poly.pdbx_seq_one_letter_code
_entity_poly.pdbx_strand_id
1 'polypeptide(L)'
;MESIKTSHKFESILPKQKKFQSILPKPKWLRVKLPTGQKYTELRGLVDKYKLNTICTSGSCPNMGECWGEGTATFMILGNVCTRSCGFCGVKTGRPESLDWSEPEKVARSIKIMNIKHAVITSVDRDDLKDMGSLMWVETIEAIRRMNPKTTLETLIPDFQGIERHIDRLVNAKPEVISHNIETVKRLTRE
;
A
#
# COMPACT_ATOMS: atom_id res chain seq x y z
N MET A 1 -57.86 -38.32 -27.77
CA MET A 1 -57.26 -37.31 -26.83
C MET A 1 -56.06 -37.97 -26.17
N GLU A 2 -54.92 -37.89 -26.83
CA GLU A 2 -53.65 -38.47 -26.39
C GLU A 2 -52.83 -37.46 -25.60
N SER A 3 -52.49 -37.81 -24.39
CA SER A 3 -51.67 -37.00 -23.50
C SER A 3 -50.17 -37.28 -23.77
N ILE A 4 -49.49 -36.28 -24.30
CA ILE A 4 -48.06 -36.31 -24.57
C ILE A 4 -47.30 -36.12 -23.25
N LYS A 5 -46.64 -37.18 -22.78
CA LYS A 5 -45.63 -37.14 -21.71
C LYS A 5 -44.28 -36.79 -22.33
N THR A 6 -43.83 -35.57 -22.16
CA THR A 6 -42.45 -35.19 -22.42
C THR A 6 -41.69 -35.08 -21.09
N SER A 7 -41.01 -36.13 -20.70
CA SER A 7 -40.00 -36.10 -19.69
C SER A 7 -38.65 -35.73 -20.34
N HIS A 8 -38.24 -34.48 -20.30
CA HIS A 8 -36.86 -34.12 -20.66
C HIS A 8 -35.98 -34.29 -19.41
N LYS A 9 -35.10 -35.27 -19.48
CA LYS A 9 -33.94 -35.42 -18.61
C LYS A 9 -33.03 -34.21 -18.74
N PHE A 10 -33.05 -33.36 -17.72
CA PHE A 10 -32.05 -32.32 -17.50
C PHE A 10 -31.06 -32.86 -16.47
N GLU A 11 -30.34 -33.92 -16.80
CA GLU A 11 -29.18 -34.37 -16.03
C GLU A 11 -27.91 -34.23 -16.86
N SER A 12 -26.90 -33.62 -16.22
CA SER A 12 -25.50 -33.59 -16.64
C SER A 12 -25.01 -32.41 -17.49
N ILE A 13 -25.14 -31.15 -17.00
CA ILE A 13 -24.19 -30.10 -17.38
C ILE A 13 -23.74 -29.32 -16.11
N LEU A 14 -23.43 -30.00 -15.04
CA LEU A 14 -22.63 -29.41 -13.97
C LEU A 14 -21.20 -29.88 -14.15
N PRO A 15 -20.21 -28.98 -14.28
CA PRO A 15 -18.81 -29.37 -14.32
C PRO A 15 -18.50 -30.11 -13.01
N LYS A 16 -17.97 -31.34 -13.15
CA LYS A 16 -17.48 -32.14 -11.99
C LYS A 16 -16.64 -31.22 -11.12
N GLN A 17 -17.09 -30.97 -9.88
CA GLN A 17 -16.34 -30.22 -8.89
C GLN A 17 -14.95 -30.84 -8.81
N LYS A 18 -13.92 -30.09 -9.24
CA LYS A 18 -12.53 -30.45 -9.00
C LYS A 18 -12.42 -30.63 -7.47
N LYS A 19 -12.11 -31.84 -7.02
CA LYS A 19 -11.76 -32.11 -5.62
C LYS A 19 -10.78 -31.03 -5.21
N PHE A 20 -11.15 -30.19 -4.24
CA PHE A 20 -10.24 -29.27 -3.60
C PHE A 20 -9.03 -30.09 -3.14
N GLN A 21 -7.90 -29.93 -3.82
CA GLN A 21 -6.64 -30.47 -3.34
C GLN A 21 -6.47 -29.88 -1.94
N SER A 22 -6.29 -30.74 -0.94
CA SER A 22 -6.08 -30.31 0.43
C SER A 22 -5.00 -29.25 0.46
N ILE A 23 -5.37 -28.03 0.85
CA ILE A 23 -4.41 -26.92 0.97
C ILE A 23 -3.38 -27.37 1.99
N LEU A 24 -2.16 -27.62 1.55
CA LEU A 24 -1.06 -27.99 2.43
C LEU A 24 -0.89 -26.91 3.51
N PRO A 25 -0.68 -27.30 4.77
CA PRO A 25 -0.47 -26.31 5.83
C PRO A 25 0.75 -25.44 5.49
N LYS A 26 0.62 -24.14 5.71
CA LYS A 26 1.72 -23.21 5.47
C LYS A 26 2.98 -23.66 6.24
N PRO A 27 4.16 -23.69 5.58
CA PRO A 27 5.40 -24.03 6.24
C PRO A 27 5.70 -23.09 7.42
N LYS A 28 6.47 -23.57 8.40
CA LYS A 28 6.72 -22.80 9.64
C LYS A 28 7.33 -21.41 9.39
N TRP A 29 8.17 -21.28 8.38
CA TRP A 29 8.81 -20.00 8.01
C TRP A 29 7.85 -18.96 7.41
N LEU A 30 6.66 -19.36 6.92
CA LEU A 30 5.59 -18.47 6.48
C LEU A 30 4.64 -18.03 7.61
N ARG A 31 4.88 -18.49 8.84
CA ARG A 31 4.05 -18.09 9.98
C ARG A 31 4.57 -16.78 10.56
N VAL A 32 3.74 -15.78 10.53
CA VAL A 32 4.02 -14.48 11.16
C VAL A 32 3.58 -14.54 12.62
N LYS A 33 4.37 -13.97 13.53
CA LYS A 33 3.97 -13.81 14.93
C LYS A 33 2.81 -12.82 15.02
N LEU A 34 1.83 -13.12 15.87
CA LEU A 34 0.76 -12.17 16.14
C LEU A 34 1.35 -10.87 16.74
N PRO A 35 0.83 -9.71 16.36
CA PRO A 35 1.30 -8.42 16.90
C PRO A 35 0.79 -8.25 18.34
N THR A 36 1.60 -8.66 19.32
CA THR A 36 1.24 -8.66 20.75
C THR A 36 2.15 -7.79 21.63
N GLY A 37 3.12 -7.10 21.02
CA GLY A 37 4.09 -6.26 21.79
C GLY A 37 3.45 -5.00 22.37
N GLN A 38 3.93 -4.54 23.53
CA GLN A 38 3.47 -3.31 24.17
C GLN A 38 3.55 -2.10 23.24
N LYS A 39 4.65 -1.91 22.52
CA LYS A 39 4.82 -0.83 21.54
C LYS A 39 3.77 -0.89 20.41
N TYR A 40 3.47 -2.10 19.94
CA TYR A 40 2.42 -2.26 18.92
C TYR A 40 1.07 -1.77 19.45
N THR A 41 0.71 -2.18 20.67
CA THR A 41 -0.56 -1.79 21.30
C THR A 41 -0.65 -0.28 21.49
N GLU A 42 0.45 0.35 21.97
CA GLU A 42 0.55 1.80 22.12
C GLU A 42 0.39 2.53 20.79
N LEU A 43 1.13 2.11 19.75
CA LEU A 43 1.04 2.71 18.42
C LEU A 43 -0.34 2.52 17.78
N ARG A 44 -0.95 1.35 17.97
CA ARG A 44 -2.31 1.09 17.51
C ARG A 44 -3.30 2.05 18.16
N GLY A 45 -3.20 2.24 19.47
CA GLY A 45 -4.01 3.21 20.21
C GLY A 45 -3.83 4.65 19.73
N LEU A 46 -2.59 5.05 19.36
CA LEU A 46 -2.32 6.37 18.78
C LEU A 46 -2.93 6.52 17.39
N VAL A 47 -2.80 5.51 16.52
CA VAL A 47 -3.40 5.50 15.19
C VAL A 47 -4.91 5.67 15.28
N ASP A 48 -5.57 4.91 16.16
CA ASP A 48 -7.02 4.95 16.32
C ASP A 48 -7.47 6.30 16.94
N LYS A 49 -6.77 6.79 17.96
CA LYS A 49 -7.07 8.05 18.65
C LYS A 49 -6.95 9.27 17.73
N TYR A 50 -5.92 9.32 16.91
CA TYR A 50 -5.63 10.46 16.06
C TYR A 50 -6.07 10.26 14.61
N LYS A 51 -6.74 9.13 14.29
CA LYS A 51 -7.23 8.76 12.95
C LYS A 51 -6.11 8.87 11.89
N LEU A 52 -4.93 8.31 12.23
CA LEU A 52 -3.76 8.39 11.36
C LEU A 52 -3.88 7.38 10.20
N ASN A 53 -3.52 7.81 9.00
CA ASN A 53 -3.55 6.96 7.81
C ASN A 53 -2.19 6.31 7.58
N THR A 54 -2.13 4.98 7.77
CA THR A 54 -0.96 4.18 7.42
C THR A 54 -1.37 3.06 6.49
N ILE A 55 -0.55 2.78 5.47
CA ILE A 55 -0.78 1.62 4.60
C ILE A 55 -0.70 0.30 5.39
N CYS A 56 0.02 0.30 6.52
CA CYS A 56 0.09 -0.85 7.41
C CYS A 56 -1.29 -1.28 7.92
N THR A 57 -2.17 -0.32 8.23
CA THR A 57 -3.55 -0.60 8.68
C THR A 57 -4.50 -0.84 7.52
N SER A 58 -4.50 0.01 6.50
CA SER A 58 -5.42 -0.10 5.35
C SER A 58 -5.10 -1.30 4.46
N GLY A 59 -3.82 -1.67 4.32
CA GLY A 59 -3.35 -2.82 3.55
C GLY A 59 -3.34 -4.15 4.32
N SER A 60 -3.79 -4.18 5.60
CA SER A 60 -3.77 -5.40 6.44
C SER A 60 -2.39 -6.08 6.45
N CYS A 61 -1.33 -5.29 6.59
CA CYS A 61 0.05 -5.76 6.48
C CYS A 61 0.37 -6.83 7.55
N PRO A 62 0.82 -8.03 7.18
CA PRO A 62 1.14 -9.09 8.14
C PRO A 62 2.36 -8.76 9.02
N ASN A 63 3.24 -7.87 8.56
CA ASN A 63 4.47 -7.50 9.27
C ASN A 63 4.29 -6.30 10.22
N MET A 64 3.09 -5.73 10.30
CA MET A 64 2.80 -4.52 11.07
C MET A 64 3.26 -4.61 12.53
N GLY A 65 3.07 -5.78 13.17
CA GLY A 65 3.48 -5.96 14.57
C GLY A 65 4.98 -5.88 14.78
N GLU A 66 5.77 -6.43 13.89
CA GLU A 66 7.23 -6.39 13.91
C GLU A 66 7.74 -4.98 13.59
N CYS A 67 7.34 -4.41 12.45
CA CYS A 67 7.75 -3.07 12.03
C CYS A 67 7.44 -2.00 13.08
N TRP A 68 6.22 -1.97 13.60
CA TRP A 68 5.84 -1.00 14.62
C TRP A 68 6.58 -1.22 15.94
N GLY A 69 6.85 -2.49 16.29
CA GLY A 69 7.69 -2.84 17.45
C GLY A 69 9.11 -2.27 17.37
N GLU A 70 9.65 -2.19 16.16
CA GLU A 70 10.99 -1.65 15.86
C GLU A 70 10.99 -0.13 15.61
N GLY A 71 9.83 0.50 15.49
CA GLY A 71 9.68 1.93 15.25
C GLY A 71 9.73 2.31 13.78
N THR A 72 9.32 1.38 12.88
CA THR A 72 9.16 1.60 11.44
C THR A 72 7.69 1.61 11.08
N ALA A 73 7.25 2.54 10.25
CA ALA A 73 5.90 2.57 9.69
C ALA A 73 5.90 3.08 8.25
N THR A 74 4.94 2.59 7.45
CA THR A 74 4.76 3.00 6.07
C THR A 74 3.51 3.87 5.95
N PHE A 75 3.67 5.05 5.36
CA PHE A 75 2.60 6.00 5.09
C PHE A 75 2.36 6.08 3.59
N MET A 76 1.09 6.19 3.21
CA MET A 76 0.69 6.36 1.82
C MET A 76 0.19 7.79 1.60
N ILE A 77 0.72 8.45 0.57
CA ILE A 77 0.38 9.81 0.19
C ILE A 77 -0.35 9.88 -1.15
N LEU A 78 -0.78 11.07 -1.54
CA LEU A 78 -1.55 11.37 -2.75
C LEU A 78 -2.99 10.83 -2.72
N GLY A 79 -3.51 10.58 -1.50
CA GLY A 79 -4.84 10.07 -1.27
C GLY A 79 -4.92 8.55 -1.21
N ASN A 80 -6.11 7.99 -1.46
CA ASN A 80 -6.42 6.56 -1.28
C ASN A 80 -7.01 5.89 -2.53
N VAL A 81 -7.00 6.58 -3.67
CA VAL A 81 -7.48 6.07 -4.96
C VAL A 81 -6.36 6.19 -5.98
N CYS A 82 -5.99 5.07 -6.59
CA CYS A 82 -4.92 4.98 -7.58
C CYS A 82 -5.52 5.09 -9.00
N THR A 83 -4.80 5.75 -9.92
CA THR A 83 -5.16 5.80 -11.34
C THR A 83 -4.88 4.49 -12.07
N ARG A 84 -4.03 3.61 -11.49
CA ARG A 84 -3.66 2.31 -12.06
C ARG A 84 -4.35 1.15 -11.34
N SER A 85 -4.53 0.03 -12.05
CA SER A 85 -5.26 -1.16 -11.58
C SER A 85 -4.38 -2.41 -11.57
N CYS A 86 -3.28 -2.38 -10.82
CA CYS A 86 -2.39 -3.54 -10.70
C CYS A 86 -3.12 -4.74 -10.07
N GLY A 87 -3.10 -5.90 -10.75
CA GLY A 87 -3.90 -7.07 -10.36
C GLY A 87 -3.57 -7.69 -9.00
N PHE A 88 -2.43 -7.36 -8.42
CA PHE A 88 -1.98 -7.83 -7.09
C PHE A 88 -2.20 -6.78 -5.98
N CYS A 89 -2.55 -5.53 -6.32
CA CYS A 89 -2.66 -4.42 -5.38
C CYS A 89 -4.06 -4.33 -4.78
N GLY A 90 -4.15 -4.18 -3.46
CA GLY A 90 -5.42 -4.01 -2.74
C GLY A 90 -5.91 -2.56 -2.65
N VAL A 91 -5.19 -1.59 -3.22
CA VAL A 91 -5.57 -0.18 -3.21
C VAL A 91 -6.75 0.05 -4.17
N LYS A 92 -7.70 0.88 -3.74
CA LYS A 92 -8.87 1.24 -4.56
C LYS A 92 -8.42 1.93 -5.84
N THR A 93 -8.95 1.50 -6.98
CA THR A 93 -8.66 2.09 -8.28
C THR A 93 -9.82 2.95 -8.78
N GLY A 94 -9.50 3.98 -9.55
CA GLY A 94 -10.52 4.85 -10.11
C GLY A 94 -10.03 6.26 -10.40
N ARG A 95 -10.94 7.22 -10.36
CA ARG A 95 -10.63 8.65 -10.48
C ARG A 95 -10.39 9.22 -9.08
N PRO A 96 -9.15 9.65 -8.79
CA PRO A 96 -8.83 10.27 -7.49
C PRO A 96 -9.52 11.63 -7.31
N GLU A 97 -9.69 12.03 -6.08
CA GLU A 97 -10.10 13.38 -5.72
C GLU A 97 -8.95 14.39 -5.91
N SER A 98 -9.26 15.68 -5.74
CA SER A 98 -8.24 16.75 -5.72
C SER A 98 -7.20 16.49 -4.62
N LEU A 99 -5.97 16.98 -4.85
CA LEU A 99 -4.90 16.87 -3.86
C LEU A 99 -5.24 17.62 -2.57
N ASP A 100 -4.98 16.97 -1.45
CA ASP A 100 -4.98 17.60 -0.14
C ASP A 100 -3.59 18.16 0.20
N TRP A 101 -3.35 19.41 -0.07
CA TRP A 101 -2.08 20.08 0.22
C TRP A 101 -1.72 20.15 1.71
N SER A 102 -2.61 19.75 2.59
CA SER A 102 -2.32 19.58 4.03
C SER A 102 -1.79 18.19 4.38
N GLU A 103 -1.77 17.25 3.42
CA GLU A 103 -1.32 15.86 3.63
C GLU A 103 0.14 15.76 4.09
N PRO A 104 1.13 16.53 3.54
CA PRO A 104 2.51 16.52 4.03
C PRO A 104 2.64 16.80 5.52
N GLU A 105 1.96 17.83 6.01
CA GLU A 105 1.97 18.18 7.43
C GLU A 105 1.28 17.13 8.31
N LYS A 106 0.19 16.53 7.83
CA LYS A 106 -0.52 15.45 8.52
C LYS A 106 0.37 14.22 8.67
N VAL A 107 1.08 13.84 7.59
CA VAL A 107 2.03 12.71 7.61
C VAL A 107 3.18 13.00 8.57
N ALA A 108 3.81 14.16 8.47
CA ALA A 108 4.91 14.55 9.36
C ALA A 108 4.49 14.57 10.84
N ARG A 109 3.28 15.05 11.13
CA ARG A 109 2.70 15.00 12.49
C ARG A 109 2.43 13.58 12.96
N SER A 110 1.94 12.70 12.08
CA SER A 110 1.70 11.29 12.40
C SER A 110 3.00 10.59 12.80
N ILE A 111 4.07 10.79 12.03
CA ILE A 111 5.40 10.28 12.32
C ILE A 111 5.89 10.75 13.71
N LYS A 112 5.68 12.03 14.03
CA LYS A 112 6.05 12.60 15.32
C LYS A 112 5.27 12.00 16.48
N ILE A 113 3.93 11.90 16.35
CA ILE A 113 3.05 11.34 17.37
C ILE A 113 3.39 9.86 17.64
N MET A 114 3.66 9.10 16.57
CA MET A 114 4.01 7.69 16.64
C MET A 114 5.48 7.47 17.06
N ASN A 115 6.28 8.54 17.19
CA ASN A 115 7.72 8.48 17.50
C ASN A 115 8.47 7.50 16.59
N ILE A 116 8.23 7.57 15.29
CA ILE A 116 8.80 6.67 14.28
C ILE A 116 10.28 7.02 14.06
N LYS A 117 11.13 6.01 14.10
CA LYS A 117 12.58 6.14 13.86
C LYS A 117 12.93 6.07 12.38
N HIS A 118 12.22 5.21 11.64
CA HIS A 118 12.38 5.03 10.21
C HIS A 118 11.01 5.07 9.54
N ALA A 119 10.75 6.10 8.74
CA ALA A 119 9.50 6.28 8.03
C ALA A 119 9.66 5.86 6.56
N VAL A 120 8.80 4.97 6.11
CA VAL A 120 8.69 4.63 4.69
C VAL A 120 7.50 5.39 4.12
N ILE A 121 7.72 6.15 3.07
CA ILE A 121 6.67 6.85 2.32
C ILE A 121 6.45 6.14 1.00
N THR A 122 5.21 5.85 0.69
CA THR A 122 4.77 5.36 -0.62
C THR A 122 3.58 6.17 -1.10
N SER A 123 3.14 5.98 -2.33
CA SER A 123 1.98 6.70 -2.85
C SER A 123 1.09 5.82 -3.71
N VAL A 124 -0.11 6.31 -3.97
CA VAL A 124 -0.88 5.90 -5.14
C VAL A 124 -0.28 6.53 -6.39
N ASP A 125 -0.50 5.93 -7.57
CA ASP A 125 -0.18 6.58 -8.85
C ASP A 125 -1.22 7.66 -9.17
N ARG A 126 -0.74 8.78 -9.66
CA ARG A 126 -1.51 9.97 -10.04
C ARG A 126 -1.19 10.39 -11.47
N ASP A 127 -1.38 9.48 -12.43
CA ASP A 127 -1.16 9.76 -13.86
C ASP A 127 -2.11 10.84 -14.41
N ASP A 128 -3.13 11.22 -13.63
CA ASP A 128 -4.05 12.34 -13.89
C ASP A 128 -3.42 13.72 -13.65
N LEU A 129 -2.29 13.79 -12.93
CA LEU A 129 -1.58 15.03 -12.64
C LEU A 129 -0.43 15.25 -13.61
N LYS A 130 -0.20 16.50 -14.02
CA LYS A 130 0.90 16.90 -14.93
C LYS A 130 2.30 16.57 -14.39
N ASP A 131 2.46 16.57 -13.08
CA ASP A 131 3.69 16.29 -12.36
C ASP A 131 3.67 14.91 -11.67
N MET A 132 2.60 14.12 -11.92
CA MET A 132 2.39 12.80 -11.31
C MET A 132 2.51 12.78 -9.78
N GLY A 133 2.26 13.93 -9.15
CA GLY A 133 2.36 14.11 -7.71
C GLY A 133 3.78 14.31 -7.17
N SER A 134 4.80 14.47 -8.04
CA SER A 134 6.19 14.61 -7.60
C SER A 134 6.46 15.84 -6.75
N LEU A 135 5.68 16.92 -6.87
CA LEU A 135 5.74 18.08 -5.98
C LEU A 135 5.28 17.72 -4.57
N MET A 136 4.17 16.99 -4.45
CA MET A 136 3.66 16.54 -3.15
C MET A 136 4.65 15.62 -2.42
N TRP A 137 5.41 14.83 -3.18
CA TRP A 137 6.50 14.02 -2.63
C TRP A 137 7.57 14.89 -1.96
N VAL A 138 8.03 15.95 -2.65
CA VAL A 138 9.02 16.90 -2.09
C VAL A 138 8.49 17.58 -0.85
N GLU A 139 7.29 18.14 -0.91
CA GLU A 139 6.64 18.80 0.23
C GLU A 139 6.54 17.85 1.44
N THR A 140 6.24 16.57 1.18
CA THR A 140 6.15 15.54 2.24
C THR A 140 7.53 15.28 2.86
N ILE A 141 8.57 15.11 2.05
CA ILE A 141 9.95 14.91 2.52
C ILE A 141 10.39 16.10 3.38
N GLU A 142 10.16 17.33 2.91
CA GLU A 142 10.54 18.56 3.61
C GLU A 142 9.77 18.73 4.92
N ALA A 143 8.46 18.48 4.92
CA ALA A 143 7.63 18.53 6.13
C ALA A 143 8.12 17.52 7.19
N ILE A 144 8.42 16.29 6.76
CA ILE A 144 8.93 15.25 7.66
C ILE A 144 10.27 15.68 8.27
N ARG A 145 11.21 16.16 7.47
CA ARG A 145 12.53 16.62 7.95
C ARG A 145 12.44 17.78 8.93
N ARG A 146 11.61 18.75 8.61
CA ARG A 146 11.39 19.91 9.47
C ARG A 146 10.84 19.49 10.84
N MET A 147 9.89 18.56 10.87
CA MET A 147 9.19 18.17 12.09
C MET A 147 9.87 17.02 12.85
N ASN A 148 10.60 16.16 12.14
CA ASN A 148 11.19 14.92 12.64
C ASN A 148 12.67 14.79 12.20
N PRO A 149 13.58 15.67 12.62
CA PRO A 149 14.95 15.74 12.08
C PRO A 149 15.82 14.51 12.41
N LYS A 150 15.36 13.62 13.30
CA LYS A 150 16.06 12.39 13.67
C LYS A 150 15.46 11.13 13.01
N THR A 151 14.36 11.26 12.30
CA THR A 151 13.72 10.16 11.59
C THR A 151 14.41 9.96 10.25
N THR A 152 14.87 8.74 9.97
CA THR A 152 15.35 8.38 8.63
C THR A 152 14.19 8.14 7.70
N LEU A 153 14.35 8.50 6.43
CA LEU A 153 13.29 8.51 5.45
C LEU A 153 13.62 7.64 4.27
N GLU A 154 12.78 6.66 4.01
CA GLU A 154 12.76 5.88 2.78
C GLU A 154 11.58 6.30 1.91
N THR A 155 11.82 6.47 0.62
CA THR A 155 10.79 6.78 -0.38
C THR A 155 10.64 5.62 -1.34
N LEU A 156 9.54 4.86 -1.24
CA LEU A 156 9.16 3.81 -2.20
C LEU A 156 8.35 4.48 -3.32
N ILE A 157 9.07 4.92 -4.34
CA ILE A 157 8.54 5.79 -5.40
C ILE A 157 7.82 5.01 -6.50
N PRO A 158 6.79 5.61 -7.16
CA PRO A 158 6.24 5.09 -8.40
C PRO A 158 7.23 5.29 -9.56
N ASP A 159 6.93 4.73 -10.73
CA ASP A 159 7.79 4.82 -11.90
C ASP A 159 7.78 6.20 -12.60
N PHE A 160 6.84 7.09 -12.25
CA PHE A 160 6.59 8.38 -12.92
C PHE A 160 6.59 8.28 -14.45
N GLN A 161 6.19 7.11 -15.00
CA GLN A 161 6.23 6.76 -16.43
C GLN A 161 7.62 6.96 -17.06
N GLY A 162 8.69 6.85 -16.28
CA GLY A 162 10.07 7.07 -16.71
C GLY A 162 10.41 8.53 -17.00
N ILE A 163 9.60 9.50 -16.57
CA ILE A 163 9.88 10.93 -16.80
C ILE A 163 10.94 11.40 -15.80
N GLU A 164 12.16 11.53 -16.28
CA GLU A 164 13.38 11.82 -15.53
C GLU A 164 13.22 13.04 -14.59
N ARG A 165 12.68 14.15 -15.08
CA ARG A 165 12.48 15.37 -14.27
C ARG A 165 11.69 15.16 -12.97
N HIS A 166 10.78 14.17 -12.92
CA HIS A 166 10.02 13.86 -11.72
C HIS A 166 10.84 13.02 -10.76
N ILE A 167 11.64 12.10 -11.28
CA ILE A 167 12.59 11.30 -10.50
C ILE A 167 13.67 12.19 -9.90
N ASP A 168 14.29 13.07 -10.73
CA ASP A 168 15.30 14.04 -10.29
C ASP A 168 14.81 14.92 -9.16
N ARG A 169 13.55 15.34 -9.22
CA ARG A 169 12.95 16.15 -8.16
C ARG A 169 13.00 15.45 -6.80
N LEU A 170 12.71 14.14 -6.75
CA LEU A 170 12.78 13.35 -5.53
C LEU A 170 14.24 13.11 -5.11
N VAL A 171 15.11 12.80 -6.05
CA VAL A 171 16.56 12.64 -5.78
C VAL A 171 17.14 13.91 -5.17
N ASN A 172 16.78 15.08 -5.70
CA ASN A 172 17.22 16.38 -5.19
C ASN A 172 16.65 16.71 -3.81
N ALA A 173 15.51 16.13 -3.42
CA ALA A 173 14.98 16.23 -2.06
C ALA A 173 15.78 15.39 -1.04
N LYS A 174 16.69 14.53 -1.51
CA LYS A 174 17.69 13.76 -0.74
C LYS A 174 17.11 12.91 0.40
N PRO A 175 16.10 12.06 0.21
CA PRO A 175 15.75 11.07 1.22
C PRO A 175 16.96 10.16 1.48
N GLU A 176 17.01 9.50 2.65
CA GLU A 176 18.11 8.60 2.98
C GLU A 176 18.10 7.34 2.11
N VAL A 177 16.91 6.88 1.71
CA VAL A 177 16.73 5.73 0.83
C VAL A 177 15.69 6.05 -0.24
N ILE A 178 16.00 5.73 -1.50
CA ILE A 178 15.04 5.68 -2.60
C ILE A 178 14.91 4.22 -3.01
N SER A 179 13.70 3.69 -2.95
CA SER A 179 13.38 2.33 -3.37
C SER A 179 12.29 2.34 -4.44
N HIS A 180 12.33 1.32 -5.28
CA HIS A 180 11.35 1.11 -6.34
C HIS A 180 11.13 -0.39 -6.56
N ASN A 181 9.88 -0.79 -6.75
CA ASN A 181 9.52 -2.17 -6.98
C ASN A 181 9.57 -2.52 -8.46
N ILE A 182 10.08 -3.70 -8.80
CA ILE A 182 9.96 -4.26 -10.14
C ILE A 182 8.59 -4.92 -10.33
N GLU A 183 7.89 -5.22 -9.23
CA GLU A 183 6.54 -5.79 -9.10
C GLU A 183 6.42 -7.23 -9.61
N THR A 184 6.96 -7.57 -10.78
CA THR A 184 6.82 -8.89 -11.39
C THR A 184 8.03 -9.26 -12.25
N VAL A 185 8.00 -10.47 -12.81
CA VAL A 185 9.03 -10.96 -13.74
C VAL A 185 8.79 -10.44 -15.15
N LYS A 186 9.86 -10.33 -15.96
CA LYS A 186 9.82 -9.76 -17.31
C LYS A 186 8.71 -10.32 -18.22
N ARG A 187 8.39 -11.63 -18.13
CA ARG A 187 7.34 -12.26 -18.94
C ARG A 187 5.92 -11.76 -18.66
N LEU A 188 5.69 -11.21 -17.46
CA LEU A 188 4.37 -10.70 -17.00
C LEU A 188 4.29 -9.17 -17.03
N THR A 189 5.35 -8.47 -17.43
CA THR A 189 5.42 -7.00 -17.42
C THR A 189 4.48 -6.34 -18.47
N ARG A 190 3.88 -7.11 -19.36
CA ARG A 190 2.97 -6.60 -20.40
C ARG A 190 1.50 -6.60 -19.99
N GLU A 191 1.18 -7.14 -18.84
CA GLU A 191 -0.16 -7.24 -18.27
C GLU A 191 -0.33 -6.25 -17.11
#